data_f1358c1d6cb180b77905ce89dc0d4343
#
_entry.id   f1358c1d6cb180b77905ce89dc0d4343
#
_cell.length_a   1.000
_cell.length_b   1.000
_cell.length_c   1.000
_cell.angle_alpha   90.00
_cell.angle_beta   90.00
_cell.angle_gamma   90.00
#
_symmetry.space_group_name_H-M   'P 1'
#
loop_
_entity.id
_entity.type
_entity.pdbx_description
1 polymer ?
#
loop_
_entity_poly.entity_id
_entity_poly.type
_entity_poly.pdbx_seq_one_letter_code
_entity_poly.pdbx_strand_id
1 'polypeptide(L)'
;MSPSHAQHRRVQQHSSAFPTRQLFVLALCRICEPIAFMSIFPYVYYMISSFHITNDEKQISLYAGMVTSAFAFAEFSTGVLWGRLSDKVGRKPILLMGLAGTGISMIAFGFSPNLTTALIARALGGLLNGNIGVLQTTVAEVVTVEAHQARAYSIMPFVWCLGSIVGSGLGGTLADPVRNYPGYSEHGSLFDKFPYLLPNLVCAGVVIFGMVVGILFLEETHEDLKDRRDYGLDIGDWLLDFFRPNQIDEKAGETLALFEDVPPGYSSSESSPALNPILVGELPNEAQPASPQLAGSSRRDAAVSNAFTWQVCLNIVGYGILAYHTISAEQLLPVLFSLPESHEAPNLPFQFSGGFALPTKVIGFILSAQGFIQMFATLFVFPFVNRKIGSLATFRLVILSYPILYLMVPYLTLVPTALRMPCIYFVLVWKVTAQALSYPSLAIMLANAAPSKKVLGTLNGVAASSASLCRAFGPTLSGLVQSLGLSVGVLGLPWWANSFVALIGAVLSLRMVEEKRRYSKAQEANLDSEDLPFLDADVLESVPSEDLRN
;
A
#
# COMPACT_ATOMS: atom_id res chain seq x y z
N MET A 1 -13.45 -31.01 29.13
CA MET A 1 -13.80 -30.93 27.71
C MET A 1 -12.68 -30.20 26.97
N SER A 2 -12.06 -30.83 26.00
CA SER A 2 -10.81 -30.32 25.41
C SER A 2 -11.09 -29.17 24.42
N PRO A 3 -10.24 -28.14 24.39
CA PRO A 3 -10.45 -26.94 23.57
C PRO A 3 -10.37 -27.16 22.04
N SER A 4 -9.99 -28.36 21.60
CA SER A 4 -9.75 -28.66 20.18
C SER A 4 -11.00 -28.69 19.29
N HIS A 5 -12.16 -29.00 19.85
CA HIS A 5 -13.40 -29.09 19.07
C HIS A 5 -14.07 -27.75 18.72
N ALA A 6 -13.80 -26.69 19.49
CA ALA A 6 -14.33 -25.36 19.21
C ALA A 6 -13.55 -24.67 18.06
N GLN A 7 -12.26 -24.96 17.94
CA GLN A 7 -11.43 -24.43 16.85
C GLN A 7 -11.78 -25.05 15.48
N HIS A 8 -12.04 -26.36 15.41
CA HIS A 8 -12.41 -27.01 14.15
C HIS A 8 -13.76 -26.58 13.57
N ARG A 9 -14.74 -26.20 14.39
CA ARG A 9 -16.02 -25.66 13.90
C ARG A 9 -15.91 -24.24 13.34
N ARG A 10 -14.95 -23.41 13.81
CA ARG A 10 -14.72 -22.07 13.25
C ARG A 10 -14.13 -22.11 11.82
N VAL A 11 -13.34 -23.12 11.50
CA VAL A 11 -12.66 -23.23 10.20
C VAL A 11 -13.59 -23.61 9.05
N GLN A 12 -14.64 -24.38 9.28
CA GLN A 12 -15.52 -24.85 8.20
C GLN A 12 -16.65 -23.92 7.77
N GLN A 13 -17.02 -22.90 8.58
CA GLN A 13 -18.08 -21.94 8.22
C GLN A 13 -17.59 -20.67 7.49
N HIS A 14 -16.27 -20.49 7.26
CA HIS A 14 -15.68 -19.26 6.72
C HIS A 14 -15.36 -19.27 5.22
N SER A 15 -15.68 -20.30 4.45
CA SER A 15 -15.18 -20.41 3.07
C SER A 15 -15.89 -19.53 2.02
N SER A 16 -17.02 -18.88 2.34
CA SER A 16 -17.75 -18.04 1.37
C SER A 16 -18.01 -16.59 1.80
N ALA A 17 -17.83 -16.24 3.08
CA ALA A 17 -18.09 -14.90 3.58
C ALA A 17 -16.85 -14.00 3.47
N PHE A 18 -17.06 -12.68 3.19
CA PHE A 18 -15.99 -11.69 3.16
C PHE A 18 -15.34 -11.57 4.56
N PRO A 19 -13.99 -11.67 4.71
CA PRO A 19 -13.31 -11.70 6.01
C PRO A 19 -13.21 -10.29 6.62
N THR A 20 -14.36 -9.67 6.92
CA THR A 20 -14.46 -8.27 7.37
C THR A 20 -13.67 -8.01 8.65
N ARG A 21 -13.71 -8.93 9.64
CA ARG A 21 -13.04 -8.76 10.94
C ARG A 21 -11.52 -8.63 10.77
N GLN A 22 -10.90 -9.58 10.06
CA GLN A 22 -9.44 -9.58 9.88
C GLN A 22 -8.95 -8.43 9.00
N LEU A 23 -9.69 -8.09 7.93
CA LEU A 23 -9.38 -6.93 7.10
C LEU A 23 -9.53 -5.60 7.86
N PHE A 24 -10.49 -5.49 8.76
CA PHE A 24 -10.66 -4.31 9.61
C PHE A 24 -9.50 -4.15 10.61
N VAL A 25 -9.11 -5.23 11.29
CA VAL A 25 -7.94 -5.24 12.20
C VAL A 25 -6.67 -4.88 11.43
N LEU A 26 -6.47 -5.49 10.25
CA LEU A 26 -5.33 -5.20 9.39
C LEU A 26 -5.33 -3.73 8.93
N ALA A 27 -6.50 -3.16 8.62
CA ALA A 27 -6.65 -1.75 8.27
C ALA A 27 -6.30 -0.82 9.44
N LEU A 28 -6.70 -1.17 10.68
CA LEU A 28 -6.32 -0.42 11.89
C LEU A 28 -4.81 -0.46 12.15
N CYS A 29 -4.16 -1.60 11.95
CA CYS A 29 -2.70 -1.69 12.02
C CYS A 29 -2.03 -0.87 10.89
N ARG A 30 -2.58 -0.94 9.69
CA ARG A 30 -2.01 -0.29 8.50
C ARG A 30 -2.10 1.23 8.53
N ILE A 31 -3.17 1.82 9.11
CA ILE A 31 -3.36 3.28 9.13
C ILE A 31 -2.27 4.01 9.93
N CYS A 32 -1.63 3.34 10.88
CA CYS A 32 -0.57 3.90 11.71
C CYS A 32 0.63 4.39 10.89
N GLU A 33 0.99 3.67 9.83
CA GLU A 33 2.15 3.99 8.99
C GLU A 33 1.95 5.29 8.18
N PRO A 34 0.87 5.48 7.39
CA PRO A 34 0.66 6.76 6.71
C PRO A 34 0.45 7.93 7.67
N ILE A 35 -0.13 7.73 8.87
CA ILE A 35 -0.19 8.76 9.90
C ILE A 35 1.23 9.21 10.28
N ALA A 36 2.11 8.27 10.63
CA ALA A 36 3.48 8.55 10.99
C ALA A 36 4.27 9.17 9.84
N PHE A 37 4.11 8.66 8.62
CA PHE A 37 4.84 9.14 7.43
C PHE A 37 4.42 10.55 7.03
N MET A 38 3.13 10.83 6.97
CA MET A 38 2.60 12.12 6.49
C MET A 38 2.65 13.23 7.53
N SER A 39 2.78 12.89 8.82
CA SER A 39 2.86 13.88 9.90
C SER A 39 4.10 14.78 9.82
N ILE A 40 5.15 14.34 9.14
CA ILE A 40 6.45 15.02 9.09
C ILE A 40 6.44 16.19 8.09
N PHE A 41 5.73 16.07 6.99
CA PHE A 41 5.79 17.02 5.88
C PHE A 41 5.43 18.47 6.26
N PRO A 42 4.46 18.74 7.15
CA PRO A 42 4.13 20.12 7.52
C PRO A 42 5.24 20.86 8.26
N TYR A 43 6.14 20.13 8.96
CA TYR A 43 7.14 20.76 9.83
C TYR A 43 8.59 20.43 9.52
N VAL A 44 8.87 19.47 8.62
CA VAL A 44 10.26 19.02 8.36
C VAL A 44 11.19 20.16 7.96
N TYR A 45 10.73 21.11 7.15
CA TYR A 45 11.50 22.29 6.78
C TYR A 45 11.89 23.12 8.01
N TYR A 46 10.92 23.43 8.86
CA TYR A 46 11.14 24.21 10.09
C TYR A 46 12.02 23.47 11.10
N MET A 47 11.86 22.16 11.21
CA MET A 47 12.71 21.32 12.07
C MET A 47 14.17 21.36 11.62
N ILE A 48 14.44 21.23 10.34
CA ILE A 48 15.80 21.31 9.80
C ILE A 48 16.35 22.73 9.95
N SER A 49 15.55 23.75 9.74
CA SER A 49 15.93 25.16 9.97
C SER A 49 16.33 25.41 11.43
N SER A 50 15.60 24.82 12.40
CA SER A 50 15.90 24.97 13.83
C SER A 50 17.20 24.32 14.29
N PHE A 51 17.79 23.41 13.52
CA PHE A 51 19.09 22.81 13.82
C PHE A 51 20.28 23.74 13.56
N HIS A 52 20.10 24.86 12.88
CA HIS A 52 21.15 25.85 12.56
C HIS A 52 22.42 25.22 11.94
N ILE A 53 22.23 24.21 11.06
CA ILE A 53 23.31 23.43 10.45
C ILE A 53 24.10 24.27 9.46
N THR A 54 23.42 25.21 8.82
CA THR A 54 23.97 26.07 7.77
C THR A 54 23.46 27.49 7.94
N ASN A 55 24.30 28.45 7.61
CA ASN A 55 23.91 29.86 7.51
C ASN A 55 23.18 30.14 6.17
N ASP A 56 23.19 29.18 5.25
CA ASP A 56 22.53 29.30 3.96
C ASP A 56 21.17 28.56 3.99
N GLU A 57 20.09 29.32 4.18
CA GLU A 57 18.72 28.80 4.18
C GLU A 57 18.35 28.01 2.92
N LYS A 58 19.08 28.23 1.82
CA LYS A 58 18.88 27.54 0.54
C LYS A 58 19.16 26.04 0.62
N GLN A 59 20.04 25.62 1.55
CA GLN A 59 20.40 24.20 1.74
C GLN A 59 19.40 23.42 2.60
N ILE A 60 18.50 24.11 3.31
CA ILE A 60 17.51 23.45 4.18
C ILE A 60 16.63 22.48 3.38
N SER A 61 16.28 22.84 2.15
CA SER A 61 15.47 21.99 1.27
C SER A 61 16.15 20.66 0.92
N LEU A 62 17.47 20.66 0.72
CA LEU A 62 18.26 19.46 0.50
C LEU A 62 18.21 18.55 1.74
N TYR A 63 18.46 19.10 2.92
CA TYR A 63 18.46 18.31 4.16
C TYR A 63 17.08 17.77 4.50
N ALA A 64 16.00 18.52 4.24
CA ALA A 64 14.63 18.04 4.38
C ALA A 64 14.33 16.87 3.42
N GLY A 65 14.81 16.95 2.18
CA GLY A 65 14.76 15.85 1.22
C GLY A 65 15.52 14.61 1.69
N MET A 66 16.73 14.78 2.27
CA MET A 66 17.53 13.69 2.82
C MET A 66 16.80 12.95 3.97
N VAL A 67 16.15 13.69 4.87
CA VAL A 67 15.37 13.12 5.99
C VAL A 67 14.21 12.25 5.48
N THR A 68 13.52 12.70 4.44
CA THR A 68 12.44 11.93 3.81
C THR A 68 12.98 10.71 3.06
N SER A 69 14.07 10.87 2.30
CA SER A 69 14.71 9.79 1.55
C SER A 69 15.34 8.72 2.43
N ALA A 70 15.88 9.08 3.60
CA ALA A 70 16.55 8.15 4.50
C ALA A 70 15.63 6.99 4.92
N PHE A 71 14.37 7.28 5.20
CA PHE A 71 13.36 6.26 5.50
C PHE A 71 13.11 5.34 4.29
N ALA A 72 12.79 5.93 3.13
CA ALA A 72 12.44 5.17 1.93
C ALA A 72 13.60 4.31 1.41
N PHE A 73 14.84 4.82 1.49
CA PHE A 73 16.04 4.09 1.10
C PHE A 73 16.31 2.89 2.04
N ALA A 74 16.17 3.11 3.34
CA ALA A 74 16.32 2.06 4.34
C ALA A 74 15.26 0.97 4.19
N GLU A 75 13.99 1.35 4.00
CA GLU A 75 12.87 0.43 3.74
C GLU A 75 13.10 -0.39 2.46
N PHE A 76 13.52 0.25 1.37
CA PHE A 76 13.86 -0.45 0.13
C PHE A 76 14.97 -1.49 0.34
N SER A 77 16.02 -1.12 1.08
CA SER A 77 17.19 -1.98 1.31
C SER A 77 16.85 -3.25 2.09
N THR A 78 15.85 -3.21 2.96
CA THR A 78 15.47 -4.34 3.82
C THR A 78 14.19 -5.06 3.40
N GLY A 79 13.42 -4.52 2.46
CA GLY A 79 12.12 -5.07 2.07
C GLY A 79 12.15 -6.55 1.67
N VAL A 80 13.17 -6.98 0.91
CA VAL A 80 13.35 -8.39 0.52
C VAL A 80 13.71 -9.27 1.71
N LEU A 81 14.51 -8.76 2.65
CA LEU A 81 14.90 -9.50 3.87
C LEU A 81 13.67 -9.76 4.74
N TRP A 82 12.83 -8.73 4.94
CA TRP A 82 11.60 -8.85 5.71
C TRP A 82 10.58 -9.79 5.06
N GLY A 83 10.45 -9.75 3.72
CA GLY A 83 9.62 -10.70 2.99
C GLY A 83 10.04 -12.15 3.24
N ARG A 84 11.34 -12.46 3.10
CA ARG A 84 11.87 -13.81 3.37
C ARG A 84 11.76 -14.22 4.85
N LEU A 85 11.90 -13.26 5.77
CA LEU A 85 11.77 -13.53 7.19
C LEU A 85 10.31 -13.82 7.54
N SER A 86 9.35 -13.12 6.93
CA SER A 86 7.92 -13.37 7.12
C SER A 86 7.47 -14.76 6.66
N ASP A 87 8.16 -15.33 5.65
CA ASP A 87 7.93 -16.72 5.21
C ASP A 87 8.40 -17.78 6.23
N LYS A 88 9.27 -17.40 7.17
CA LYS A 88 9.81 -18.31 8.19
C LYS A 88 9.18 -18.13 9.57
N VAL A 89 8.93 -16.87 9.95
CA VAL A 89 8.51 -16.49 11.31
C VAL A 89 7.01 -16.28 11.39
N GLY A 90 6.35 -16.01 10.26
CA GLY A 90 4.95 -15.67 10.14
C GLY A 90 4.74 -14.20 9.74
N ARG A 91 3.52 -13.89 9.32
CA ARG A 91 3.13 -12.55 8.85
C ARG A 91 2.91 -11.59 10.02
N LYS A 92 2.15 -12.02 11.04
CA LYS A 92 1.80 -11.23 12.22
C LYS A 92 3.02 -10.68 12.95
N PRO A 93 4.05 -11.48 13.34
CA PRO A 93 5.22 -10.96 14.04
C PRO A 93 5.97 -9.89 13.25
N ILE A 94 6.09 -10.05 11.94
CA ILE A 94 6.79 -9.09 11.08
C ILE A 94 6.03 -7.77 10.97
N LEU A 95 4.71 -7.83 10.78
CA LEU A 95 3.86 -6.62 10.76
C LEU A 95 3.94 -5.86 12.09
N LEU A 96 3.89 -6.55 13.22
CA LEU A 96 4.01 -5.95 14.56
C LEU A 96 5.40 -5.34 14.80
N MET A 97 6.46 -6.01 14.33
CA MET A 97 7.83 -5.51 14.45
C MET A 97 8.04 -4.25 13.61
N GLY A 98 7.43 -4.17 12.42
CA GLY A 98 7.42 -2.96 11.63
C GLY A 98 6.71 -1.78 12.30
N LEU A 99 5.58 -2.03 12.96
CA LEU A 99 4.90 -1.01 13.78
C LEU A 99 5.77 -0.57 14.95
N ALA A 100 6.37 -1.50 15.70
CA ALA A 100 7.28 -1.19 16.79
C ALA A 100 8.46 -0.33 16.31
N GLY A 101 9.08 -0.71 15.18
CA GLY A 101 10.16 0.05 14.56
C GLY A 101 9.74 1.47 14.17
N THR A 102 8.55 1.63 13.60
CA THR A 102 7.98 2.94 13.28
C THR A 102 7.77 3.78 14.55
N GLY A 103 7.20 3.21 15.61
CA GLY A 103 7.00 3.90 16.89
C GLY A 103 8.31 4.37 17.51
N ILE A 104 9.33 3.50 17.58
CA ILE A 104 10.67 3.83 18.08
C ILE A 104 11.30 4.94 17.24
N SER A 105 11.20 4.85 15.92
CA SER A 105 11.70 5.87 14.99
C SER A 105 11.05 7.23 15.23
N MET A 106 9.72 7.29 15.42
CA MET A 106 9.00 8.53 15.68
C MET A 106 9.47 9.19 16.98
N ILE A 107 9.62 8.42 18.05
CA ILE A 107 10.13 8.94 19.33
C ILE A 107 11.55 9.45 19.16
N ALA A 108 12.44 8.67 18.57
CA ALA A 108 13.83 9.07 18.34
C ALA A 108 13.93 10.32 17.44
N PHE A 109 13.08 10.42 16.41
CA PHE A 109 13.01 11.57 15.53
C PHE A 109 12.53 12.83 16.26
N GLY A 110 11.51 12.70 17.12
CA GLY A 110 10.99 13.82 17.94
C GLY A 110 12.03 14.38 18.93
N PHE A 111 12.91 13.53 19.46
CA PHE A 111 14.02 13.92 20.33
C PHE A 111 15.30 14.34 19.60
N SER A 112 15.31 14.38 18.27
CA SER A 112 16.53 14.67 17.52
C SER A 112 16.99 16.13 17.70
N PRO A 113 18.21 16.36 18.23
CA PRO A 113 18.76 17.71 18.40
C PRO A 113 19.51 18.21 17.16
N ASN A 114 19.77 17.37 16.20
CA ASN A 114 20.56 17.68 14.99
C ASN A 114 20.17 16.78 13.81
N LEU A 115 20.67 17.13 12.62
CA LEU A 115 20.39 16.40 11.38
C LEU A 115 20.84 14.93 11.42
N THR A 116 22.02 14.64 11.99
CA THR A 116 22.56 13.28 12.01
C THR A 116 21.65 12.34 12.79
N THR A 117 21.19 12.77 13.99
CA THR A 117 20.25 11.97 14.78
C THR A 117 18.90 11.83 14.10
N ALA A 118 18.42 12.87 13.42
CA ALA A 118 17.19 12.82 12.64
C ALA A 118 17.29 11.83 11.48
N LEU A 119 18.40 11.82 10.73
CA LEU A 119 18.65 10.86 9.65
C LEU A 119 18.75 9.42 10.17
N ILE A 120 19.46 9.19 11.28
CA ILE A 120 19.58 7.86 11.90
C ILE A 120 18.20 7.38 12.38
N ALA A 121 17.41 8.22 13.04
CA ALA A 121 16.08 7.89 13.50
C ALA A 121 15.16 7.50 12.32
N ARG A 122 15.21 8.24 11.22
CA ARG A 122 14.44 7.94 10.01
C ARG A 122 14.92 6.66 9.31
N ALA A 123 16.23 6.47 9.19
CA ALA A 123 16.80 5.25 8.62
C ALA A 123 16.43 4.02 9.48
N LEU A 124 16.49 4.13 10.81
CA LEU A 124 16.06 3.05 11.71
C LEU A 124 14.60 2.67 11.48
N GLY A 125 13.71 3.66 11.34
CA GLY A 125 12.30 3.40 11.02
C GLY A 125 12.13 2.64 9.71
N GLY A 126 12.83 3.05 8.65
CA GLY A 126 12.79 2.36 7.36
C GLY A 126 13.39 0.96 7.41
N LEU A 127 14.54 0.77 8.10
CA LEU A 127 15.19 -0.54 8.26
C LEU A 127 14.27 -1.56 8.95
N LEU A 128 13.47 -1.13 9.92
CA LEU A 128 12.56 -1.99 10.66
C LEU A 128 11.18 -2.13 9.99
N ASN A 129 10.85 -1.27 9.01
CA ASN A 129 9.56 -1.25 8.33
C ASN A 129 9.59 -1.98 6.96
N GLY A 130 9.63 -3.30 6.98
CA GLY A 130 9.49 -4.12 5.77
C GLY A 130 8.05 -4.48 5.40
N ASN A 131 7.07 -3.72 5.88
CA ASN A 131 5.67 -4.11 5.95
C ASN A 131 4.93 -4.17 4.61
N ILE A 132 5.33 -3.39 3.59
CA ILE A 132 4.53 -3.26 2.34
C ILE A 132 4.35 -4.61 1.64
N GLY A 133 5.44 -5.37 1.47
CA GLY A 133 5.39 -6.68 0.81
C GLY A 133 4.62 -7.72 1.65
N VAL A 134 4.90 -7.75 2.95
CA VAL A 134 4.24 -8.67 3.90
C VAL A 134 2.75 -8.39 4.00
N LEU A 135 2.35 -7.11 4.03
CA LEU A 135 0.95 -6.69 4.04
C LEU A 135 0.19 -7.17 2.80
N GLN A 136 0.77 -7.00 1.61
CA GLN A 136 0.13 -7.44 0.37
C GLN A 136 -0.05 -8.96 0.35
N THR A 137 0.93 -9.71 0.85
CA THR A 137 0.84 -11.17 1.00
C THR A 137 -0.24 -11.54 2.01
N THR A 138 -0.29 -10.87 3.17
CA THR A 138 -1.32 -11.11 4.20
C THR A 138 -2.72 -10.88 3.65
N VAL A 139 -2.95 -9.78 2.88
CA VAL A 139 -4.25 -9.54 2.24
C VAL A 139 -4.61 -10.64 1.25
N ALA A 140 -3.63 -11.13 0.47
CA ALA A 140 -3.84 -12.22 -0.49
C ALA A 140 -4.19 -13.56 0.22
N GLU A 141 -3.56 -13.84 1.36
CA GLU A 141 -3.79 -15.04 2.19
C GLU A 141 -5.14 -14.98 2.92
N VAL A 142 -5.54 -13.81 3.43
CA VAL A 142 -6.84 -13.58 4.11
C VAL A 142 -8.01 -13.71 3.12
N VAL A 143 -7.82 -13.27 1.85
CA VAL A 143 -8.90 -13.22 0.85
C VAL A 143 -8.67 -14.26 -0.23
N THR A 144 -9.10 -15.48 0.05
CA THR A 144 -8.96 -16.64 -0.84
C THR A 144 -9.95 -16.60 -2.01
N VAL A 145 -11.14 -16.02 -1.81
CA VAL A 145 -12.20 -15.94 -2.84
C VAL A 145 -11.90 -14.84 -3.85
N GLU A 146 -11.75 -15.19 -5.12
CA GLU A 146 -11.36 -14.27 -6.20
C GLU A 146 -12.33 -13.07 -6.34
N ALA A 147 -13.63 -13.31 -6.18
CA ALA A 147 -14.65 -12.26 -6.24
C ALA A 147 -14.48 -11.16 -5.17
N HIS A 148 -13.82 -11.47 -4.04
CA HIS A 148 -13.60 -10.56 -2.92
C HIS A 148 -12.27 -9.81 -3.00
N GLN A 149 -11.32 -10.27 -3.82
CA GLN A 149 -9.97 -9.70 -3.90
C GLN A 149 -9.98 -8.23 -4.31
N ALA A 150 -10.73 -7.86 -5.34
CA ALA A 150 -10.80 -6.47 -5.81
C ALA A 150 -11.26 -5.52 -4.71
N ARG A 151 -12.25 -5.92 -3.89
CA ARG A 151 -12.75 -5.15 -2.76
C ARG A 151 -11.71 -5.05 -1.64
N ALA A 152 -11.02 -6.12 -1.31
CA ALA A 152 -10.01 -6.15 -0.27
C ALA A 152 -8.80 -5.26 -0.61
N TYR A 153 -8.29 -5.36 -1.84
CA TYR A 153 -7.18 -4.51 -2.29
C TYR A 153 -7.56 -3.02 -2.37
N SER A 154 -8.83 -2.66 -2.54
CA SER A 154 -9.28 -1.25 -2.52
C SER A 154 -9.23 -0.62 -1.12
N ILE A 155 -9.25 -1.42 -0.06
CA ILE A 155 -9.15 -0.93 1.33
C ILE A 155 -7.80 -0.27 1.59
N MET A 156 -6.71 -0.78 1.01
CA MET A 156 -5.35 -0.28 1.29
C MET A 156 -5.12 1.17 0.84
N PRO A 157 -5.47 1.59 -0.39
CA PRO A 157 -5.41 2.99 -0.79
C PRO A 157 -6.32 3.90 0.04
N PHE A 158 -7.51 3.41 0.43
CA PHE A 158 -8.42 4.17 1.29
C PHE A 158 -7.80 4.46 2.66
N VAL A 159 -7.22 3.43 3.30
CA VAL A 159 -6.52 3.55 4.59
C VAL A 159 -5.33 4.50 4.49
N TRP A 160 -4.59 4.46 3.38
CA TRP A 160 -3.51 5.41 3.11
C TRP A 160 -4.00 6.86 3.06
N CYS A 161 -5.08 7.15 2.32
CA CYS A 161 -5.66 8.49 2.25
C CYS A 161 -6.13 8.98 3.62
N LEU A 162 -6.83 8.12 4.37
CA LEU A 162 -7.33 8.46 5.70
C LEU A 162 -6.18 8.76 6.68
N GLY A 163 -5.13 7.93 6.66
CA GLY A 163 -3.93 8.16 7.45
C GLY A 163 -3.19 9.44 7.05
N SER A 164 -3.16 9.77 5.76
CA SER A 164 -2.57 11.02 5.26
C SER A 164 -3.30 12.26 5.78
N ILE A 165 -4.64 12.21 5.82
CA ILE A 165 -5.46 13.31 6.38
C ILE A 165 -5.11 13.54 7.85
N VAL A 166 -5.17 12.47 8.64
CA VAL A 166 -4.93 12.53 10.08
C VAL A 166 -3.48 12.91 10.38
N GLY A 167 -2.52 12.26 9.68
CA GLY A 167 -1.09 12.49 9.90
C GLY A 167 -0.68 13.93 9.63
N SER A 168 -1.04 14.48 8.47
CA SER A 168 -0.71 15.87 8.12
C SER A 168 -1.38 16.87 9.06
N GLY A 169 -2.63 16.60 9.47
CA GLY A 169 -3.34 17.42 10.45
C GLY A 169 -2.65 17.44 11.81
N LEU A 170 -2.31 16.26 12.35
CA LEU A 170 -1.58 16.13 13.61
C LEU A 170 -0.20 16.78 13.54
N GLY A 171 0.56 16.50 12.46
CA GLY A 171 1.89 17.05 12.27
C GLY A 171 1.90 18.58 12.26
N GLY A 172 0.98 19.19 11.50
CA GLY A 172 0.90 20.64 11.38
C GLY A 172 0.37 21.33 12.63
N THR A 173 -0.63 20.76 13.29
CA THR A 173 -1.27 21.40 14.46
C THR A 173 -0.46 21.26 15.74
N LEU A 174 0.23 20.12 15.93
CA LEU A 174 0.97 19.83 17.15
C LEU A 174 2.44 20.24 17.12
N ALA A 175 2.97 20.61 15.92
CA ALA A 175 4.33 21.10 15.80
C ALA A 175 4.48 22.45 16.51
N ASP A 176 5.63 22.66 17.19
CA ASP A 176 6.00 23.88 17.90
C ASP A 176 4.87 24.42 18.78
N PRO A 177 4.47 23.68 19.83
CA PRO A 177 3.30 24.03 20.64
C PRO A 177 3.50 25.33 21.43
N VAL A 178 4.72 25.69 21.78
CA VAL A 178 5.02 26.93 22.51
C VAL A 178 4.70 28.15 21.64
N ARG A 179 5.06 28.10 20.37
CA ARG A 179 4.82 29.18 19.42
C ARG A 179 3.39 29.19 18.87
N ASN A 180 2.84 27.99 18.59
CA ASN A 180 1.51 27.88 18.00
C ASN A 180 0.37 28.03 18.99
N TYR A 181 0.64 27.80 20.30
CA TYR A 181 -0.36 27.87 21.38
C TYR A 181 0.21 28.57 22.62
N PRO A 182 0.48 29.91 22.55
CA PRO A 182 0.97 30.67 23.66
C PRO A 182 -0.04 30.59 24.83
N GLY A 183 0.42 30.14 26.01
CA GLY A 183 -0.42 29.97 27.18
C GLY A 183 -0.77 28.51 27.56
N TYR A 184 -0.55 27.55 26.66
CA TYR A 184 -0.67 26.11 26.97
C TYR A 184 0.67 25.43 27.26
N SER A 185 1.77 25.99 26.76
CA SER A 185 3.11 25.46 26.97
C SER A 185 4.05 26.58 27.40
N GLU A 186 4.72 26.40 28.54
CA GLU A 186 5.63 27.41 29.11
C GLU A 186 7.00 27.36 28.42
N HIS A 187 7.64 28.55 28.33
CA HIS A 187 9.04 28.63 27.93
C HIS A 187 9.92 27.89 28.94
N GLY A 188 10.88 27.11 28.44
CA GLY A 188 11.73 26.23 29.26
C GLY A 188 11.16 24.82 29.47
N SER A 189 9.97 24.50 28.96
CA SER A 189 9.39 23.17 28.97
C SER A 189 10.16 22.21 28.04
N LEU A 190 9.90 20.89 28.16
CA LEU A 190 10.45 19.88 27.28
C LEU A 190 10.10 20.17 25.80
N PHE A 191 8.92 20.73 25.53
CA PHE A 191 8.45 21.09 24.20
C PHE A 191 9.07 22.37 23.64
N ASP A 192 9.63 23.22 24.50
CA ASP A 192 10.44 24.37 24.07
C ASP A 192 11.81 23.90 23.57
N LYS A 193 12.41 22.93 24.30
CA LYS A 193 13.69 22.30 23.90
C LYS A 193 13.57 21.41 22.66
N PHE A 194 12.44 20.71 22.50
CA PHE A 194 12.15 19.81 21.38
C PHE A 194 10.79 20.18 20.77
N PRO A 195 10.71 21.22 19.91
CA PRO A 195 9.44 21.76 19.39
C PRO A 195 8.63 20.74 18.57
N TYR A 196 9.29 19.76 17.98
CA TYR A 196 8.68 18.75 17.11
C TYR A 196 8.47 17.40 17.84
N LEU A 197 8.65 17.35 19.15
CA LEU A 197 8.46 16.14 19.95
C LEU A 197 6.97 15.77 20.04
N LEU A 198 6.09 16.74 20.29
CA LEU A 198 4.67 16.49 20.54
C LEU A 198 3.96 15.74 19.42
N PRO A 199 4.04 16.16 18.12
CA PRO A 199 3.44 15.41 17.03
C PRO A 199 3.99 13.99 16.91
N ASN A 200 5.30 13.80 17.15
CA ASN A 200 5.93 12.50 17.09
C ASN A 200 5.50 11.57 18.23
N LEU A 201 5.31 12.09 19.46
CA LEU A 201 4.78 11.32 20.59
C LEU A 201 3.34 10.88 20.34
N VAL A 202 2.50 11.78 19.82
CA VAL A 202 1.10 11.45 19.50
C VAL A 202 1.05 10.38 18.41
N CYS A 203 1.85 10.52 17.35
CA CYS A 203 1.94 9.50 16.30
C CYS A 203 2.47 8.17 16.84
N ALA A 204 3.50 8.17 17.72
CA ALA A 204 3.99 6.97 18.39
C ALA A 204 2.90 6.32 19.26
N GLY A 205 2.08 7.11 19.95
CA GLY A 205 0.92 6.62 20.70
C GLY A 205 -0.10 5.91 19.82
N VAL A 206 -0.40 6.49 18.64
CA VAL A 206 -1.28 5.85 17.64
C VAL A 206 -0.68 4.54 17.13
N VAL A 207 0.63 4.51 16.86
CA VAL A 207 1.34 3.29 16.43
C VAL A 207 1.31 2.22 17.52
N ILE A 208 1.55 2.59 18.79
CA ILE A 208 1.46 1.67 19.93
C ILE A 208 0.03 1.12 20.06
N PHE A 209 -0.99 1.97 19.92
CA PHE A 209 -2.39 1.52 19.89
C PHE A 209 -2.64 0.50 18.78
N GLY A 210 -2.21 0.79 17.54
CA GLY A 210 -2.30 -0.14 16.42
C GLY A 210 -1.56 -1.45 16.66
N MET A 211 -0.38 -1.40 17.29
CA MET A 211 0.39 -2.58 17.69
C MET A 211 -0.36 -3.43 18.72
N VAL A 212 -0.95 -2.81 19.76
CA VAL A 212 -1.76 -3.50 20.76
C VAL A 212 -2.97 -4.18 20.10
N VAL A 213 -3.68 -3.48 19.22
CA VAL A 213 -4.81 -4.05 18.44
C VAL A 213 -4.32 -5.24 17.60
N GLY A 214 -3.18 -5.12 16.95
CA GLY A 214 -2.58 -6.20 16.17
C GLY A 214 -2.18 -7.42 17.00
N ILE A 215 -1.61 -7.21 18.20
CA ILE A 215 -1.27 -8.31 19.12
C ILE A 215 -2.54 -9.06 19.56
N LEU A 216 -3.60 -8.34 19.89
CA LEU A 216 -4.82 -8.91 20.48
C LEU A 216 -5.78 -9.51 19.46
N PHE A 217 -5.83 -9.01 18.22
CA PHE A 217 -6.91 -9.33 17.29
C PHE A 217 -6.46 -9.75 15.88
N LEU A 218 -5.18 -9.55 15.49
CA LEU A 218 -4.68 -9.99 14.20
C LEU A 218 -4.35 -11.48 14.26
N GLU A 219 -4.92 -12.25 13.35
CA GLU A 219 -4.63 -13.69 13.21
C GLU A 219 -3.39 -13.90 12.32
N GLU A 220 -2.63 -14.98 12.60
CA GLU A 220 -1.55 -15.40 11.71
C GLU A 220 -2.14 -16.03 10.44
N THR A 221 -1.65 -15.60 9.26
CA THR A 221 -2.17 -16.05 7.98
C THR A 221 -1.28 -17.08 7.28
N HIS A 222 -0.04 -17.27 7.75
CA HIS A 222 0.88 -18.22 7.15
C HIS A 222 0.39 -19.65 7.31
N GLU A 223 0.30 -20.42 6.22
CA GLU A 223 -0.30 -21.78 6.20
C GLU A 223 0.29 -22.73 7.24
N ASP A 224 1.61 -22.73 7.41
CA ASP A 224 2.31 -23.63 8.33
C ASP A 224 2.27 -23.16 9.79
N LEU A 225 1.90 -21.91 10.06
CA LEU A 225 1.98 -21.28 11.40
C LEU A 225 0.63 -20.84 11.96
N LYS A 226 -0.44 -20.86 11.17
CA LYS A 226 -1.80 -20.43 11.56
C LYS A 226 -2.40 -21.22 12.73
N ASP A 227 -2.00 -22.51 12.88
CA ASP A 227 -2.50 -23.38 13.92
C ASP A 227 -1.70 -23.30 15.22
N ARG A 228 -0.64 -22.45 15.25
CA ARG A 228 0.17 -22.22 16.44
C ARG A 228 -0.63 -21.42 17.46
N ARG A 229 -0.55 -21.83 18.73
CA ARG A 229 -1.21 -21.09 19.82
C ARG A 229 -0.68 -19.65 19.92
N ASP A 230 -1.59 -18.68 19.90
CA ASP A 230 -1.30 -17.27 20.03
C ASP A 230 -1.92 -16.72 21.31
N TYR A 231 -1.07 -16.46 22.31
CA TYR A 231 -1.49 -15.90 23.59
C TYR A 231 -2.12 -14.50 23.48
N GLY A 232 -1.75 -13.71 22.45
CA GLY A 232 -2.34 -12.41 22.21
C GLY A 232 -3.81 -12.52 21.83
N LEU A 233 -4.15 -13.47 20.96
CA LEU A 233 -5.55 -13.75 20.59
C LEU A 233 -6.35 -14.32 21.76
N ASP A 234 -5.75 -15.19 22.58
CA ASP A 234 -6.42 -15.71 23.80
C ASP A 234 -6.82 -14.56 24.74
N ILE A 235 -5.93 -13.57 24.94
CA ILE A 235 -6.21 -12.37 25.75
C ILE A 235 -7.27 -11.48 25.07
N GLY A 236 -7.19 -11.30 23.75
CA GLY A 236 -8.15 -10.52 22.98
C GLY A 236 -9.56 -11.10 23.05
N ASP A 237 -9.70 -12.41 22.88
CA ASP A 237 -10.99 -13.12 23.02
C ASP A 237 -11.54 -13.04 24.45
N TRP A 238 -10.68 -13.22 25.48
CA TRP A 238 -11.08 -13.01 26.87
C TRP A 238 -11.59 -11.59 27.14
N LEU A 239 -10.92 -10.58 26.58
CA LEU A 239 -11.35 -9.18 26.70
C LEU A 239 -12.71 -8.96 26.04
N LEU A 240 -12.96 -9.52 24.85
CA LEU A 240 -14.25 -9.42 24.17
C LEU A 240 -15.37 -10.11 24.95
N ASP A 241 -15.09 -11.28 25.53
CA ASP A 241 -16.06 -12.01 26.34
C ASP A 241 -16.40 -11.26 27.64
N PHE A 242 -15.44 -10.55 28.22
CA PHE A 242 -15.68 -9.68 29.37
C PHE A 242 -16.68 -8.54 29.07
N PHE A 243 -16.62 -7.98 27.86
CA PHE A 243 -17.55 -6.93 27.42
C PHE A 243 -18.88 -7.45 26.83
N ARG A 244 -19.06 -8.79 26.69
CA ARG A 244 -20.28 -9.44 26.18
C ARG A 244 -20.83 -10.49 27.18
N PRO A 245 -21.13 -10.14 28.43
CA PRO A 245 -21.52 -11.14 29.42
C PRO A 245 -22.87 -11.83 29.19
N ASN A 246 -23.75 -11.30 28.32
CA ASN A 246 -25.15 -11.75 28.24
C ASN A 246 -25.54 -12.57 27.00
N GLN A 247 -24.61 -13.00 26.13
CA GLN A 247 -24.97 -13.81 24.96
C GLN A 247 -24.72 -15.32 25.11
N ILE A 248 -24.19 -15.77 26.24
CA ILE A 248 -23.84 -17.19 26.46
C ILE A 248 -25.09 -18.01 26.82
N ASP A 249 -26.06 -17.42 27.51
CA ASP A 249 -27.25 -18.15 27.98
C ASP A 249 -28.32 -18.37 26.90
N GLU A 250 -28.42 -17.48 25.88
CA GLU A 250 -29.42 -17.65 24.83
C GLU A 250 -29.10 -18.79 23.86
N LYS A 251 -27.79 -19.01 23.57
CA LYS A 251 -27.35 -20.14 22.71
C LYS A 251 -27.31 -21.48 23.45
N ALA A 252 -27.13 -21.47 24.75
CA ALA A 252 -27.25 -22.70 25.57
C ALA A 252 -28.70 -23.12 25.70
N GLY A 253 -29.64 -22.17 25.81
CA GLY A 253 -31.07 -22.43 25.83
C GLY A 253 -31.60 -22.97 24.49
N GLU A 254 -31.15 -22.42 23.38
CA GLU A 254 -31.54 -22.84 22.03
C GLU A 254 -31.00 -24.26 21.69
N THR A 255 -29.80 -24.59 22.18
CA THR A 255 -29.20 -25.93 22.00
C THR A 255 -29.89 -26.98 22.88
N LEU A 256 -30.36 -26.62 24.07
CA LEU A 256 -31.14 -27.49 24.94
C LEU A 256 -32.56 -27.70 24.40
N ALA A 257 -33.22 -26.69 23.85
CA ALA A 257 -34.55 -26.80 23.24
C ALA A 257 -34.53 -27.69 21.97
N LEU A 258 -33.42 -27.74 21.22
CA LEU A 258 -33.26 -28.64 20.05
C LEU A 258 -33.08 -30.11 20.43
N PHE A 259 -32.78 -30.43 21.70
CA PHE A 259 -32.63 -31.81 22.19
C PHE A 259 -33.89 -32.35 22.87
N GLU A 260 -34.91 -31.49 23.15
CA GLU A 260 -36.17 -31.93 23.79
C GLU A 260 -37.24 -32.45 22.80
N ASP A 261 -37.08 -32.21 21.49
CA ASP A 261 -38.05 -32.61 20.47
C ASP A 261 -37.67 -33.88 19.67
N VAL A 262 -36.80 -34.77 20.20
CA VAL A 262 -36.56 -36.05 19.59
C VAL A 262 -37.47 -37.11 20.26
N PRO A 263 -38.48 -37.66 19.56
CA PRO A 263 -39.33 -38.72 20.11
C PRO A 263 -38.50 -39.95 20.48
N PRO A 264 -38.71 -40.57 21.62
CA PRO A 264 -37.99 -41.79 22.01
C PRO A 264 -38.44 -42.98 21.15
N GLY A 265 -37.50 -43.48 20.36
CA GLY A 265 -37.68 -44.75 19.73
C GLY A 265 -37.42 -44.81 18.23
N TYR A 266 -36.14 -44.79 17.85
CA TYR A 266 -35.65 -45.53 16.68
C TYR A 266 -34.14 -45.72 16.85
N SER A 267 -33.74 -46.76 17.57
CA SER A 267 -32.42 -47.37 17.50
C SER A 267 -32.48 -48.51 16.47
N SER A 268 -32.22 -48.17 15.22
CA SER A 268 -31.91 -49.19 14.23
C SER A 268 -30.42 -49.49 14.29
N SER A 269 -30.12 -50.61 14.93
CA SER A 269 -28.83 -51.32 14.78
C SER A 269 -28.82 -51.94 13.39
N GLU A 270 -28.15 -51.31 12.43
CA GLU A 270 -27.70 -52.00 11.22
C GLU A 270 -26.18 -51.89 11.15
N SER A 271 -25.57 -53.03 11.52
CA SER A 271 -24.19 -53.37 11.24
C SER A 271 -24.00 -53.50 9.72
N SER A 272 -23.34 -52.53 9.10
CA SER A 272 -22.83 -52.69 7.74
C SER A 272 -21.72 -53.73 7.71
N PRO A 273 -21.76 -54.70 6.77
CA PRO A 273 -20.70 -55.72 6.67
C PRO A 273 -19.40 -55.08 6.20
N ALA A 274 -18.32 -55.37 6.90
CA ALA A 274 -16.97 -55.03 6.51
C ALA A 274 -16.64 -55.67 5.16
N LEU A 275 -16.34 -54.84 4.15
CA LEU A 275 -15.74 -55.29 2.90
C LEU A 275 -14.31 -55.76 3.18
N ASN A 276 -14.09 -57.07 3.04
CA ASN A 276 -12.75 -57.65 3.07
C ASN A 276 -11.90 -57.08 1.92
N PRO A 277 -10.63 -56.72 2.17
CA PRO A 277 -9.72 -56.37 1.10
C PRO A 277 -9.37 -57.63 0.29
N ILE A 278 -9.77 -57.62 -0.98
CA ILE A 278 -9.34 -58.63 -1.95
C ILE A 278 -7.83 -58.45 -2.16
N LEU A 279 -7.09 -59.54 -1.90
CA LEU A 279 -5.69 -59.73 -2.27
C LEU A 279 -5.50 -59.42 -3.76
N VAL A 280 -4.86 -58.30 -4.08
CA VAL A 280 -4.29 -58.06 -5.41
C VAL A 280 -2.83 -58.46 -5.36
N GLY A 281 -2.51 -59.44 -6.20
CA GLY A 281 -1.20 -60.06 -6.28
C GLY A 281 -0.08 -59.09 -6.64
N GLU A 282 1.09 -59.42 -6.19
CA GLU A 282 2.37 -58.80 -6.49
C GLU A 282 2.58 -58.64 -8.00
N LEU A 283 2.74 -57.36 -8.45
CA LEU A 283 3.32 -57.03 -9.75
C LEU A 283 4.78 -56.60 -9.55
N PRO A 284 5.68 -56.92 -10.51
CA PRO A 284 7.12 -56.77 -10.32
C PRO A 284 7.57 -55.33 -10.23
N ASN A 285 8.61 -55.09 -9.43
CA ASN A 285 9.38 -53.88 -9.28
C ASN A 285 9.72 -53.22 -10.65
N GLU A 286 9.01 -52.21 -11.05
CA GLU A 286 9.50 -51.25 -12.02
C GLU A 286 10.15 -50.05 -11.30
N ALA A 287 11.32 -49.71 -11.79
CA ALA A 287 12.21 -48.70 -11.23
C ALA A 287 11.50 -47.37 -10.93
N GLN A 288 11.66 -46.87 -9.72
CA GLN A 288 11.26 -45.53 -9.33
C GLN A 288 11.92 -44.49 -10.27
N PRO A 289 11.17 -43.66 -10.99
CA PRO A 289 11.76 -42.55 -11.67
C PRO A 289 12.21 -41.52 -10.62
N ALA A 290 13.47 -41.11 -10.75
CA ALA A 290 14.11 -40.09 -9.92
C ALA A 290 13.24 -38.84 -9.80
N SER A 291 13.21 -38.27 -8.59
CA SER A 291 12.48 -37.12 -8.13
C SER A 291 12.48 -35.94 -9.11
N PRO A 292 11.32 -35.31 -9.40
CA PRO A 292 11.25 -34.16 -10.33
C PRO A 292 11.64 -32.83 -9.69
N GLN A 293 12.48 -32.77 -8.68
CA GLN A 293 12.80 -31.52 -7.99
C GLN A 293 13.73 -30.56 -8.76
N LEU A 294 14.50 -31.04 -9.73
CA LEU A 294 15.41 -30.21 -10.54
C LEU A 294 14.79 -29.64 -11.83
N ALA A 295 13.70 -30.23 -12.31
CA ALA A 295 13.00 -29.72 -13.51
C ALA A 295 12.00 -28.58 -13.20
N GLY A 296 11.63 -28.38 -11.95
CA GLY A 296 10.68 -27.35 -11.53
C GLY A 296 11.28 -25.93 -11.46
N SER A 297 12.55 -25.81 -11.08
CA SER A 297 13.24 -24.51 -11.01
C SER A 297 13.53 -23.94 -12.41
N SER A 298 14.05 -24.75 -13.31
CA SER A 298 14.36 -24.34 -14.69
C SER A 298 13.12 -23.92 -15.48
N ARG A 299 11.96 -24.57 -15.30
CA ARG A 299 10.68 -24.16 -15.91
C ARG A 299 10.10 -22.88 -15.29
N ARG A 300 10.29 -22.66 -13.98
CA ARG A 300 9.90 -21.40 -13.33
C ARG A 300 10.75 -20.24 -13.81
N ASP A 301 12.06 -20.41 -13.87
CA ASP A 301 13.00 -19.37 -14.30
C ASP A 301 12.76 -18.97 -15.77
N ALA A 302 12.49 -19.95 -16.65
CA ALA A 302 12.11 -19.70 -18.05
C ALA A 302 10.75 -18.98 -18.16
N ALA A 303 9.77 -19.32 -17.32
CA ALA A 303 8.46 -18.66 -17.31
C ALA A 303 8.55 -17.20 -16.79
N VAL A 304 9.42 -16.94 -15.81
CA VAL A 304 9.68 -15.61 -15.28
C VAL A 304 10.44 -14.76 -16.31
N SER A 305 11.44 -15.32 -17.00
CA SER A 305 12.20 -14.61 -18.06
C SER A 305 11.27 -14.16 -19.20
N ASN A 306 10.33 -15.01 -19.61
CA ASN A 306 9.36 -14.68 -20.68
C ASN A 306 8.22 -13.76 -20.20
N ALA A 307 8.14 -13.43 -18.88
CA ALA A 307 7.12 -12.54 -18.34
C ALA A 307 7.42 -11.06 -18.57
N PHE A 308 8.68 -10.70 -18.75
CA PHE A 308 9.10 -9.31 -18.99
C PHE A 308 8.96 -8.93 -20.46
N THR A 309 7.72 -8.87 -20.94
CA THR A 309 7.44 -8.34 -22.29
C THR A 309 7.75 -6.85 -22.37
N TRP A 310 7.89 -6.32 -23.58
CA TRP A 310 8.14 -4.89 -23.79
C TRP A 310 7.07 -4.01 -23.10
N GLN A 311 5.80 -4.40 -23.17
CA GLN A 311 4.70 -3.66 -22.52
C GLN A 311 4.78 -3.73 -21.00
N VAL A 312 5.13 -4.88 -20.43
CA VAL A 312 5.38 -5.02 -19.00
C VAL A 312 6.52 -4.12 -18.55
N CYS A 313 7.64 -4.11 -19.28
CA CYS A 313 8.78 -3.23 -18.95
C CYS A 313 8.40 -1.76 -19.05
N LEU A 314 7.63 -1.33 -20.07
CA LEU A 314 7.14 0.05 -20.17
C LEU A 314 6.25 0.43 -18.99
N ASN A 315 5.35 -0.47 -18.54
CA ASN A 315 4.51 -0.23 -17.37
C ASN A 315 5.34 -0.10 -16.09
N ILE A 316 6.36 -0.95 -15.89
CA ILE A 316 7.24 -0.89 -14.71
C ILE A 316 8.05 0.41 -14.69
N VAL A 317 8.64 0.80 -15.82
CA VAL A 317 9.38 2.07 -15.95
C VAL A 317 8.44 3.25 -15.74
N GLY A 318 7.24 3.22 -16.34
CA GLY A 318 6.21 4.22 -16.11
C GLY A 318 5.82 4.36 -14.63
N TYR A 319 5.74 3.23 -13.91
CA TYR A 319 5.47 3.22 -12.46
C TYR A 319 6.60 3.89 -11.66
N GLY A 320 7.86 3.63 -12.02
CA GLY A 320 9.02 4.27 -11.40
C GLY A 320 9.06 5.78 -11.64
N ILE A 321 8.84 6.23 -12.89
CA ILE A 321 8.79 7.66 -13.26
C ILE A 321 7.65 8.36 -12.52
N LEU A 322 6.45 7.76 -12.51
CA LEU A 322 5.30 8.28 -11.78
C LEU A 322 5.61 8.43 -10.29
N ALA A 323 6.21 7.41 -9.67
CA ALA A 323 6.58 7.43 -8.25
C ALA A 323 7.63 8.51 -7.96
N TYR A 324 8.62 8.69 -8.84
CA TYR A 324 9.66 9.72 -8.67
C TYR A 324 9.07 11.13 -8.64
N HIS A 325 8.35 11.53 -9.70
CA HIS A 325 7.87 12.92 -9.79
C HIS A 325 6.74 13.24 -8.81
N THR A 326 5.93 12.25 -8.44
CA THR A 326 4.87 12.48 -7.44
C THR A 326 5.43 12.68 -6.04
N ILE A 327 6.40 11.84 -5.59
CA ILE A 327 7.00 11.99 -4.26
C ILE A 327 7.90 13.23 -4.18
N SER A 328 8.58 13.58 -5.27
CA SER A 328 9.33 14.83 -5.37
C SER A 328 8.41 16.04 -5.18
N ALA A 329 7.24 16.04 -5.81
CA ALA A 329 6.24 17.09 -5.63
C ALA A 329 5.64 17.10 -4.23
N GLU A 330 5.44 15.93 -3.59
CA GLU A 330 5.01 15.84 -2.17
C GLU A 330 6.02 16.47 -1.22
N GLN A 331 7.32 16.34 -1.52
CA GLN A 331 8.38 16.97 -0.73
C GLN A 331 8.52 18.47 -1.03
N LEU A 332 8.48 18.86 -2.31
CA LEU A 332 8.71 20.25 -2.72
C LEU A 332 7.57 21.19 -2.31
N LEU A 333 6.33 20.70 -2.27
CA LEU A 333 5.17 21.56 -2.02
C LEU A 333 5.12 22.11 -0.59
N PRO A 334 5.27 21.31 0.48
CA PRO A 334 5.39 21.83 1.84
C PRO A 334 6.59 22.75 2.03
N VAL A 335 7.72 22.45 1.36
CA VAL A 335 8.91 23.32 1.38
C VAL A 335 8.58 24.66 0.76
N LEU A 336 7.93 24.72 -0.41
CA LEU A 336 7.49 25.96 -1.05
C LEU A 336 6.57 26.78 -0.15
N PHE A 337 5.67 26.11 0.59
CA PHE A 337 4.80 26.77 1.56
C PHE A 337 5.55 27.35 2.76
N SER A 338 6.65 26.71 3.16
CA SER A 338 7.46 27.08 4.33
C SER A 338 8.51 28.15 4.03
N LEU A 339 8.99 28.24 2.77
CA LEU A 339 10.02 29.21 2.37
C LEU A 339 9.56 30.65 2.67
N PRO A 340 10.47 31.54 3.15
CA PRO A 340 10.16 32.93 3.40
C PRO A 340 9.74 33.65 2.12
N GLU A 341 8.92 34.69 2.27
CA GLU A 341 8.57 35.57 1.14
C GLU A 341 9.80 36.37 0.68
N SER A 342 9.95 36.53 -0.64
CA SER A 342 11.00 37.39 -1.20
C SER A 342 10.46 38.79 -1.42
N HIS A 343 11.28 39.76 -1.10
CA HIS A 343 11.01 41.19 -1.40
C HIS A 343 11.76 41.67 -2.66
N GLU A 344 12.52 40.75 -3.30
CA GLU A 344 13.23 41.08 -4.55
C GLU A 344 12.25 41.16 -5.72
N ALA A 345 12.44 42.15 -6.60
CA ALA A 345 11.62 42.27 -7.81
C ALA A 345 11.86 41.05 -8.74
N PRO A 346 10.81 40.35 -9.20
CA PRO A 346 10.96 39.23 -10.09
C PRO A 346 11.45 39.64 -11.47
N ASN A 347 12.48 38.99 -11.99
CA ASN A 347 12.91 39.11 -13.37
C ASN A 347 12.37 37.94 -14.19
N LEU A 348 11.14 38.14 -14.67
CA LEU A 348 10.39 37.11 -15.41
C LEU A 348 11.03 36.79 -16.77
N PRO A 349 10.91 35.53 -17.27
CA PRO A 349 10.08 34.48 -16.69
C PRO A 349 10.79 33.54 -15.69
N PHE A 350 12.12 33.60 -15.55
CA PHE A 350 12.86 32.54 -14.86
C PHE A 350 13.43 32.94 -13.50
N GLN A 351 13.82 34.20 -13.32
CA GLN A 351 14.49 34.66 -12.11
C GLN A 351 13.47 35.26 -11.14
N PHE A 352 13.10 34.50 -10.16
CA PHE A 352 12.30 34.92 -9.01
C PHE A 352 12.56 33.95 -7.85
N SER A 353 12.44 34.44 -6.64
CA SER A 353 12.70 33.75 -5.39
C SER A 353 11.56 33.96 -4.41
N GLY A 354 11.58 33.24 -3.29
CA GLY A 354 10.62 33.33 -2.21
C GLY A 354 9.53 32.28 -2.25
N GLY A 355 8.89 32.09 -1.10
CA GLY A 355 7.80 31.14 -0.88
C GLY A 355 6.56 31.85 -0.32
N PHE A 356 5.81 31.12 0.52
CA PHE A 356 4.57 31.63 1.11
C PHE A 356 4.68 31.99 2.58
N ALA A 357 5.76 31.59 3.27
CA ALA A 357 5.99 31.76 4.71
C ALA A 357 4.80 31.27 5.58
N LEU A 358 4.11 30.21 5.16
CA LEU A 358 2.96 29.70 5.87
C LEU A 358 3.38 28.95 7.15
N PRO A 359 2.68 29.16 8.28
CA PRO A 359 2.95 28.42 9.51
C PRO A 359 2.59 26.94 9.36
N THR A 360 3.24 26.10 10.16
CA THR A 360 3.07 24.62 10.15
C THR A 360 1.61 24.20 10.23
N LYS A 361 0.81 24.89 11.04
CA LYS A 361 -0.64 24.66 11.21
C LYS A 361 -1.40 24.79 9.89
N VAL A 362 -1.14 25.86 9.13
CA VAL A 362 -1.80 26.10 7.84
C VAL A 362 -1.36 25.06 6.81
N ILE A 363 -0.06 24.73 6.77
CA ILE A 363 0.48 23.67 5.90
C ILE A 363 -0.19 22.33 6.22
N GLY A 364 -0.32 21.99 7.50
CA GLY A 364 -1.00 20.76 7.92
C GLY A 364 -2.46 20.68 7.45
N PHE A 365 -3.21 21.79 7.54
CA PHE A 365 -4.59 21.84 7.03
C PHE A 365 -4.66 21.71 5.50
N ILE A 366 -3.76 22.34 4.76
CA ILE A 366 -3.68 22.22 3.30
C ILE A 366 -3.41 20.76 2.90
N LEU A 367 -2.44 20.11 3.55
CA LEU A 367 -2.11 18.70 3.27
C LEU A 367 -3.19 17.72 3.75
N SER A 368 -3.92 18.04 4.81
CA SER A 368 -5.10 17.26 5.22
C SER A 368 -6.23 17.38 4.19
N ALA A 369 -6.49 18.59 3.69
CA ALA A 369 -7.45 18.80 2.61
C ALA A 369 -7.04 18.06 1.34
N GLN A 370 -5.73 18.04 1.01
CA GLN A 370 -5.18 17.24 -0.08
C GLN A 370 -5.54 15.75 0.08
N GLY A 371 -5.34 15.17 1.26
CA GLY A 371 -5.68 13.77 1.55
C GLY A 371 -7.18 13.49 1.37
N PHE A 372 -8.04 14.41 1.83
CA PHE A 372 -9.49 14.30 1.66
C PHE A 372 -9.91 14.31 0.18
N ILE A 373 -9.37 15.24 -0.61
CA ILE A 373 -9.62 15.35 -2.05
C ILE A 373 -9.14 14.08 -2.76
N GLN A 374 -7.97 13.56 -2.39
CA GLN A 374 -7.42 12.32 -2.94
C GLN A 374 -8.33 11.12 -2.65
N MET A 375 -8.83 11.01 -1.43
CA MET A 375 -9.77 9.95 -1.04
C MET A 375 -11.04 10.01 -1.89
N PHE A 376 -11.65 11.19 -2.03
CA PHE A 376 -12.82 11.42 -2.85
C PHE A 376 -12.55 11.07 -4.33
N ALA A 377 -11.42 11.54 -4.87
CA ALA A 377 -11.05 11.26 -6.26
C ALA A 377 -10.83 9.77 -6.52
N THR A 378 -10.21 9.05 -5.58
CA THR A 378 -9.98 7.60 -5.72
C THR A 378 -11.28 6.79 -5.66
N LEU A 379 -12.21 7.19 -4.78
CA LEU A 379 -13.46 6.42 -4.58
C LEU A 379 -14.52 6.70 -5.65
N PHE A 380 -14.61 7.94 -6.12
CA PHE A 380 -15.70 8.37 -7.01
C PHE A 380 -15.22 8.76 -8.41
N VAL A 381 -14.17 9.59 -8.51
CA VAL A 381 -13.72 10.12 -9.82
C VAL A 381 -13.04 9.03 -10.64
N PHE A 382 -12.14 8.24 -10.04
CA PHE A 382 -11.42 7.19 -10.76
C PHE A 382 -12.37 6.12 -11.35
N PRO A 383 -13.29 5.50 -10.62
CA PRO A 383 -14.19 4.50 -11.20
C PRO A 383 -15.09 5.08 -12.30
N PHE A 384 -15.54 6.34 -12.13
CA PHE A 384 -16.37 7.02 -13.11
C PHE A 384 -15.62 7.28 -14.41
N VAL A 385 -14.41 7.85 -14.33
CA VAL A 385 -13.59 8.18 -15.51
C VAL A 385 -13.10 6.90 -16.18
N ASN A 386 -12.56 5.95 -15.41
CA ASN A 386 -12.03 4.70 -15.94
C ASN A 386 -13.09 3.86 -16.66
N ARG A 387 -14.34 3.87 -16.17
CA ARG A 387 -15.45 3.17 -16.83
C ARG A 387 -15.83 3.80 -18.18
N LYS A 388 -15.68 5.13 -18.31
CA LYS A 388 -16.04 5.85 -19.55
C LYS A 388 -14.98 5.77 -20.64
N ILE A 389 -13.71 5.94 -20.29
CA ILE A 389 -12.63 6.09 -21.28
C ILE A 389 -11.57 4.98 -21.22
N GLY A 390 -11.64 4.06 -20.25
CA GLY A 390 -10.66 2.98 -20.09
C GLY A 390 -9.38 3.40 -19.36
N SER A 391 -8.57 2.41 -18.96
CA SER A 391 -7.38 2.64 -18.13
C SER A 391 -6.26 3.35 -18.88
N LEU A 392 -6.00 2.99 -20.14
CA LEU A 392 -4.94 3.61 -20.94
C LEU A 392 -5.23 5.08 -21.24
N ALA A 393 -6.47 5.40 -21.66
CA ALA A 393 -6.86 6.76 -21.98
C ALA A 393 -6.87 7.64 -20.72
N THR A 394 -7.35 7.11 -19.58
CA THR A 394 -7.29 7.78 -18.27
C THR A 394 -5.85 8.08 -17.90
N PHE A 395 -4.96 7.09 -18.00
CA PHE A 395 -3.54 7.27 -17.69
C PHE A 395 -2.88 8.32 -18.59
N ARG A 396 -3.08 8.25 -19.92
CA ARG A 396 -2.53 9.23 -20.86
C ARG A 396 -3.01 10.65 -20.61
N LEU A 397 -4.32 10.84 -20.39
CA LEU A 397 -4.90 12.14 -20.10
C LEU A 397 -4.21 12.79 -18.90
N VAL A 398 -4.02 12.00 -17.86
CA VAL A 398 -3.47 12.48 -16.59
C VAL A 398 -1.95 12.69 -16.68
N ILE A 399 -1.20 11.73 -17.24
CA ILE A 399 0.25 11.84 -17.30
C ILE A 399 0.71 13.01 -18.20
N LEU A 400 -0.05 13.31 -19.27
CA LEU A 400 0.17 14.47 -20.12
C LEU A 400 -0.12 15.80 -19.41
N SER A 401 -0.95 15.82 -18.36
CA SER A 401 -1.27 17.01 -17.60
C SER A 401 -0.18 17.40 -16.58
N TYR A 402 0.62 16.45 -16.08
CA TYR A 402 1.62 16.72 -15.06
C TYR A 402 2.74 17.70 -15.47
N PRO A 403 3.30 17.65 -16.70
CA PRO A 403 4.29 18.62 -17.12
C PRO A 403 3.78 20.06 -17.02
N ILE A 404 2.54 20.29 -17.45
CA ILE A 404 1.90 21.61 -17.40
C ILE A 404 1.67 22.04 -15.95
N LEU A 405 1.16 21.12 -15.11
CA LEU A 405 0.96 21.36 -13.70
C LEU A 405 2.25 21.83 -13.02
N TYR A 406 3.35 21.09 -13.18
CA TYR A 406 4.62 21.41 -12.55
C TYR A 406 5.27 22.68 -13.10
N LEU A 407 5.07 23.01 -14.36
CA LEU A 407 5.49 24.29 -14.92
C LEU A 407 4.80 25.47 -14.24
N MET A 408 3.52 25.33 -13.87
CA MET A 408 2.71 26.41 -13.27
C MET A 408 2.98 26.60 -11.78
N VAL A 409 3.34 25.55 -11.02
CA VAL A 409 3.45 25.61 -9.55
C VAL A 409 4.34 26.75 -9.03
N PRO A 410 5.57 26.99 -9.52
CA PRO A 410 6.42 28.05 -8.99
C PRO A 410 5.83 29.46 -9.17
N TYR A 411 5.03 29.68 -10.21
CA TYR A 411 4.38 30.97 -10.47
C TYR A 411 3.24 31.31 -9.50
N LEU A 412 2.81 30.34 -8.66
CA LEU A 412 1.85 30.60 -7.59
C LEU A 412 2.36 31.65 -6.59
N THR A 413 3.68 31.77 -6.41
CA THR A 413 4.28 32.76 -5.51
C THR A 413 4.10 34.19 -6.00
N LEU A 414 3.89 34.37 -7.30
CA LEU A 414 3.67 35.68 -7.94
C LEU A 414 2.20 36.12 -7.92
N VAL A 415 1.29 35.23 -7.50
CA VAL A 415 -0.15 35.52 -7.43
C VAL A 415 -0.43 36.49 -6.27
N PRO A 416 -1.28 37.52 -6.49
CA PRO A 416 -1.71 38.44 -5.43
C PRO A 416 -2.26 37.69 -4.21
N THR A 417 -2.03 38.23 -3.01
CA THR A 417 -2.37 37.57 -1.72
C THR A 417 -3.83 37.13 -1.64
N ALA A 418 -4.76 37.89 -2.20
CA ALA A 418 -6.19 37.57 -2.21
C ALA A 418 -6.53 36.30 -3.01
N LEU A 419 -5.75 35.99 -4.05
CA LEU A 419 -5.97 34.81 -4.92
C LEU A 419 -5.06 33.64 -4.61
N ARG A 420 -4.08 33.77 -3.70
CA ARG A 420 -3.11 32.73 -3.38
C ARG A 420 -3.77 31.42 -2.94
N MET A 421 -4.64 31.47 -1.93
CA MET A 421 -5.29 30.26 -1.41
C MET A 421 -6.19 29.57 -2.44
N PRO A 422 -7.08 30.25 -3.17
CA PRO A 422 -7.82 29.65 -4.28
C PRO A 422 -6.93 28.97 -5.32
N CYS A 423 -5.83 29.61 -5.74
CA CYS A 423 -4.90 29.04 -6.71
C CYS A 423 -4.14 27.81 -6.15
N ILE A 424 -3.73 27.84 -4.89
CA ILE A 424 -3.12 26.69 -4.20
C ILE A 424 -4.10 25.51 -4.21
N TYR A 425 -5.35 25.71 -3.79
CA TYR A 425 -6.35 24.64 -3.79
C TYR A 425 -6.69 24.14 -5.20
N PHE A 426 -6.71 24.99 -6.20
CA PHE A 426 -6.89 24.58 -7.60
C PHE A 426 -5.75 23.63 -8.05
N VAL A 427 -4.50 23.99 -7.79
CA VAL A 427 -3.33 23.17 -8.10
C VAL A 427 -3.35 21.86 -7.32
N LEU A 428 -3.75 21.91 -6.03
CA LEU A 428 -3.89 20.70 -5.22
C LEU A 428 -4.95 19.76 -5.77
N VAL A 429 -6.15 20.24 -6.09
CA VAL A 429 -7.22 19.44 -6.68
C VAL A 429 -6.73 18.78 -7.97
N TRP A 430 -6.05 19.52 -8.83
CA TRP A 430 -5.48 18.97 -10.06
C TRP A 430 -4.45 17.89 -9.76
N LYS A 431 -3.44 18.20 -8.94
CA LYS A 431 -2.35 17.28 -8.57
C LYS A 431 -2.88 15.96 -8.00
N VAL A 432 -3.75 16.03 -6.99
CA VAL A 432 -4.21 14.81 -6.29
C VAL A 432 -5.23 14.02 -7.09
N THR A 433 -6.07 14.69 -7.89
CA THR A 433 -6.95 13.99 -8.82
C THR A 433 -6.14 13.24 -9.88
N ALA A 434 -5.11 13.89 -10.42
CA ALA A 434 -4.18 13.24 -11.34
C ALA A 434 -3.49 12.03 -10.69
N GLN A 435 -3.05 12.12 -9.46
CA GLN A 435 -2.43 11.03 -8.70
C GLN A 435 -3.42 9.88 -8.43
N ALA A 436 -4.66 10.20 -8.02
CA ALA A 436 -5.71 9.24 -7.75
C ALA A 436 -6.14 8.43 -9.01
N LEU A 437 -6.00 9.01 -10.20
CA LEU A 437 -6.33 8.34 -11.46
C LEU A 437 -5.13 7.56 -12.03
N SER A 438 -3.90 8.06 -11.91
CA SER A 438 -2.73 7.48 -12.59
C SER A 438 -2.28 6.15 -11.98
N TYR A 439 -2.18 6.04 -10.65
CA TYR A 439 -1.70 4.82 -10.00
C TYR A 439 -2.60 3.59 -10.23
N PRO A 440 -3.94 3.67 -10.03
CA PRO A 440 -4.81 2.53 -10.31
C PRO A 440 -4.87 2.17 -11.80
N SER A 441 -4.85 3.17 -12.70
CA SER A 441 -4.83 2.91 -14.15
C SER A 441 -3.60 2.11 -14.56
N LEU A 442 -2.42 2.50 -14.06
CA LEU A 442 -1.16 1.83 -14.38
C LEU A 442 -1.11 0.42 -13.76
N ALA A 443 -1.67 0.22 -12.55
CA ALA A 443 -1.78 -1.09 -11.92
C ALA A 443 -2.67 -2.05 -12.74
N ILE A 444 -3.80 -1.56 -13.26
CA ILE A 444 -4.68 -2.33 -14.15
C ILE A 444 -3.96 -2.68 -15.45
N MET A 445 -3.25 -1.72 -16.06
CA MET A 445 -2.50 -1.96 -17.29
C MET A 445 -1.39 -2.99 -17.09
N LEU A 446 -0.66 -2.94 -15.97
CA LEU A 446 0.37 -3.93 -15.62
C LEU A 446 -0.26 -5.33 -15.44
N ALA A 447 -1.39 -5.41 -14.75
CA ALA A 447 -2.11 -6.67 -14.54
C ALA A 447 -2.63 -7.26 -15.87
N ASN A 448 -3.09 -6.42 -16.79
CA ASN A 448 -3.58 -6.85 -18.10
C ASN A 448 -2.44 -7.26 -19.06
N ALA A 449 -1.26 -6.63 -18.94
CA ALA A 449 -0.08 -6.98 -19.72
C ALA A 449 0.65 -8.25 -19.24
N ALA A 450 0.32 -8.75 -18.03
CA ALA A 450 0.94 -9.96 -17.48
C ALA A 450 0.57 -11.21 -18.29
N PRO A 451 1.54 -12.02 -18.79
CA PRO A 451 1.26 -13.17 -19.63
C PRO A 451 0.59 -14.34 -18.90
N SER A 452 0.72 -14.43 -17.56
CA SER A 452 0.02 -15.44 -16.74
C SER A 452 -0.26 -14.94 -15.32
N LYS A 453 -1.33 -15.44 -14.68
CA LYS A 453 -1.66 -15.11 -13.27
C LYS A 453 -0.51 -15.51 -12.32
N LYS A 454 0.22 -16.58 -12.63
CA LYS A 454 1.33 -17.10 -11.82
C LYS A 454 2.52 -16.15 -11.68
N VAL A 455 2.74 -15.27 -12.68
CA VAL A 455 3.85 -14.31 -12.68
C VAL A 455 3.43 -12.92 -12.23
N LEU A 456 2.14 -12.65 -12.05
CA LEU A 456 1.61 -11.35 -11.66
C LEU A 456 2.17 -10.84 -10.33
N GLY A 457 2.35 -11.74 -9.36
CA GLY A 457 2.99 -11.41 -8.08
C GLY A 457 4.43 -10.92 -8.25
N THR A 458 5.23 -11.60 -9.08
CA THR A 458 6.60 -11.20 -9.39
C THR A 458 6.64 -9.84 -10.10
N LEU A 459 5.77 -9.61 -11.09
CA LEU A 459 5.71 -8.33 -11.82
C LEU A 459 5.30 -7.17 -10.92
N ASN A 460 4.30 -7.36 -10.07
CA ASN A 460 3.91 -6.36 -9.07
C ASN A 460 5.03 -6.10 -8.06
N GLY A 461 5.76 -7.13 -7.65
CA GLY A 461 6.92 -7.00 -6.76
C GLY A 461 8.03 -6.16 -7.40
N VAL A 462 8.37 -6.40 -8.67
CA VAL A 462 9.37 -5.61 -9.39
C VAL A 462 8.91 -4.16 -9.60
N ALA A 463 7.63 -3.95 -9.95
CA ALA A 463 7.06 -2.61 -10.09
C ALA A 463 7.09 -1.83 -8.75
N ALA A 464 6.71 -2.48 -7.65
CA ALA A 464 6.75 -1.89 -6.31
C ALA A 464 8.19 -1.57 -5.88
N SER A 465 9.16 -2.45 -6.15
CA SER A 465 10.58 -2.22 -5.86
C SER A 465 11.13 -1.05 -6.67
N SER A 466 10.83 -0.98 -7.98
CA SER A 466 11.19 0.15 -8.83
C SER A 466 10.62 1.47 -8.31
N ALA A 467 9.35 1.49 -7.92
CA ALA A 467 8.71 2.67 -7.34
C ALA A 467 9.34 3.06 -6.00
N SER A 468 9.68 2.09 -5.14
CA SER A 468 10.34 2.35 -3.84
C SER A 468 11.73 2.93 -4.02
N LEU A 469 12.50 2.42 -4.99
CA LEU A 469 13.80 2.97 -5.35
C LEU A 469 13.68 4.43 -5.83
N CYS A 470 12.73 4.72 -6.72
CA CYS A 470 12.46 6.07 -7.21
C CYS A 470 12.01 7.01 -6.08
N ARG A 471 11.20 6.51 -5.15
CA ARG A 471 10.81 7.27 -3.94
C ARG A 471 11.97 7.53 -2.99
N ALA A 472 12.95 6.63 -2.93
CA ALA A 472 14.15 6.84 -2.12
C ALA A 472 15.03 7.98 -2.62
N PHE A 473 15.17 8.14 -3.93
CA PHE A 473 16.00 9.20 -4.53
C PHE A 473 15.26 10.52 -4.77
N GLY A 474 13.95 10.47 -5.04
CA GLY A 474 13.14 11.64 -5.43
C GLY A 474 13.31 12.84 -4.51
N PRO A 475 13.04 12.72 -3.19
CA PRO A 475 13.11 13.86 -2.26
C PRO A 475 14.51 14.46 -2.14
N THR A 476 15.58 13.64 -2.08
CA THR A 476 16.95 14.16 -2.01
C THR A 476 17.36 14.89 -3.29
N LEU A 477 17.10 14.31 -4.46
CA LEU A 477 17.45 14.92 -5.74
C LEU A 477 16.65 16.21 -5.98
N SER A 478 15.35 16.20 -5.68
CA SER A 478 14.52 17.40 -5.80
C SER A 478 14.95 18.48 -4.82
N GLY A 479 15.31 18.10 -3.57
CA GLY A 479 15.87 19.03 -2.58
C GLY A 479 17.22 19.63 -3.00
N LEU A 480 18.10 18.83 -3.62
CA LEU A 480 19.36 19.32 -4.18
C LEU A 480 19.11 20.35 -5.30
N VAL A 481 18.22 20.02 -6.24
CA VAL A 481 17.87 20.93 -7.35
C VAL A 481 17.17 22.18 -6.82
N GLN A 482 16.37 22.08 -5.76
CA GLN A 482 15.78 23.22 -5.05
C GLN A 482 16.87 24.12 -4.46
N SER A 483 17.84 23.56 -3.75
CA SER A 483 18.96 24.30 -3.17
C SER A 483 19.77 25.02 -4.24
N LEU A 484 20.08 24.35 -5.34
CA LEU A 484 20.76 24.95 -6.50
C LEU A 484 19.91 26.06 -7.13
N GLY A 485 18.62 25.84 -7.33
CA GLY A 485 17.70 26.84 -7.87
C GLY A 485 17.65 28.11 -7.01
N LEU A 486 17.54 27.95 -5.69
CA LEU A 486 17.56 29.07 -4.75
C LEU A 486 18.89 29.81 -4.74
N SER A 487 20.04 29.12 -4.94
CA SER A 487 21.36 29.75 -4.98
C SER A 487 21.55 30.67 -6.18
N VAL A 488 20.89 30.36 -7.31
CA VAL A 488 20.94 31.17 -8.55
C VAL A 488 19.72 32.08 -8.72
N GLY A 489 18.83 32.17 -7.72
CA GLY A 489 17.62 33.01 -7.77
C GLY A 489 16.53 32.46 -8.69
N VAL A 490 16.48 31.16 -8.92
CA VAL A 490 15.52 30.47 -9.81
C VAL A 490 14.69 29.47 -9.01
N LEU A 491 13.62 29.94 -8.37
CA LEU A 491 12.72 29.11 -7.56
C LEU A 491 12.09 27.95 -8.36
N GLY A 492 11.82 28.19 -9.65
CA GLY A 492 11.15 27.23 -10.52
C GLY A 492 11.99 26.01 -10.90
N LEU A 493 13.31 26.03 -10.70
CA LEU A 493 14.23 25.00 -11.20
C LEU A 493 13.85 23.56 -10.83
N PRO A 494 13.55 23.20 -9.57
CA PRO A 494 13.16 21.83 -9.18
C PRO A 494 11.81 21.43 -9.76
N TRP A 495 10.90 22.37 -9.91
CA TRP A 495 9.58 22.12 -10.52
C TRP A 495 9.69 21.87 -12.01
N TRP A 496 10.53 22.63 -12.72
CA TRP A 496 10.79 22.43 -14.16
C TRP A 496 11.55 21.14 -14.42
N ALA A 497 12.52 20.79 -13.57
CA ALA A 497 13.19 19.49 -13.61
C ALA A 497 12.19 18.34 -13.42
N ASN A 498 11.28 18.48 -12.45
CA ASN A 498 10.22 17.50 -12.20
C ASN A 498 9.22 17.43 -13.37
N SER A 499 8.91 18.56 -14.00
CA SER A 499 8.11 18.66 -15.23
C SER A 499 8.78 17.90 -16.39
N PHE A 500 10.10 18.03 -16.54
CA PHE A 500 10.85 17.30 -17.57
C PHE A 500 10.80 15.79 -17.35
N VAL A 501 10.96 15.32 -16.12
CA VAL A 501 10.80 13.89 -15.78
C VAL A 501 9.39 13.41 -16.08
N ALA A 502 8.36 14.19 -15.72
CA ALA A 502 6.98 13.87 -16.04
C ALA A 502 6.72 13.84 -17.56
N LEU A 503 7.37 14.72 -18.33
CA LEU A 503 7.30 14.73 -19.79
C LEU A 503 7.89 13.45 -20.41
N ILE A 504 9.00 12.94 -19.86
CA ILE A 504 9.54 11.63 -20.26
C ILE A 504 8.49 10.53 -20.04
N GLY A 505 7.84 10.50 -18.88
CA GLY A 505 6.75 9.58 -18.60
C GLY A 505 5.57 9.73 -19.56
N ALA A 506 5.20 10.96 -19.89
CA ALA A 506 4.16 11.27 -20.85
C ALA A 506 4.49 10.74 -22.26
N VAL A 507 5.70 10.95 -22.75
CA VAL A 507 6.17 10.43 -24.04
C VAL A 507 6.20 8.90 -24.04
N LEU A 508 6.68 8.26 -22.97
CA LEU A 508 6.66 6.80 -22.84
C LEU A 508 5.23 6.24 -22.85
N SER A 509 4.27 6.95 -22.26
CA SER A 509 2.86 6.52 -22.24
C SER A 509 2.25 6.40 -23.64
N LEU A 510 2.76 7.15 -24.63
CA LEU A 510 2.28 7.05 -26.02
C LEU A 510 2.62 5.70 -26.68
N ARG A 511 3.68 5.02 -26.17
CA ARG A 511 4.08 3.68 -26.63
C ARG A 511 3.41 2.55 -25.86
N MET A 512 2.69 2.84 -24.78
CA MET A 512 1.93 1.85 -24.04
C MET A 512 0.68 1.47 -24.81
N VAL A 513 0.31 0.19 -24.77
CA VAL A 513 -0.89 -0.36 -25.42
C VAL A 513 -1.72 -1.07 -24.37
N GLU A 514 -3.05 -0.90 -24.43
CA GLU A 514 -3.97 -1.63 -23.56
C GLU A 514 -4.17 -3.04 -24.11
N GLU A 515 -3.55 -4.02 -23.48
CA GLU A 515 -3.80 -5.43 -23.80
C GLU A 515 -5.08 -5.85 -23.09
N LYS A 516 -6.06 -6.40 -23.83
CA LYS A 516 -7.22 -7.08 -23.23
C LYS A 516 -6.71 -8.34 -22.54
N ARG A 517 -7.20 -8.63 -21.35
CA ARG A 517 -6.83 -9.84 -20.57
C ARG A 517 -6.81 -11.07 -21.48
N ARG A 518 -5.64 -11.62 -21.75
CA ARG A 518 -5.47 -12.85 -22.55
C ARG A 518 -6.12 -14.08 -21.89
N TYR A 519 -6.35 -14.03 -20.56
CA TYR A 519 -6.99 -15.10 -19.79
C TYR A 519 -8.46 -15.31 -20.12
N SER A 520 -9.22 -14.23 -20.38
CA SER A 520 -10.64 -14.33 -20.73
C SER A 520 -10.81 -15.13 -22.02
N LYS A 521 -9.95 -14.89 -23.01
CA LYS A 521 -10.03 -15.59 -24.30
C LYS A 521 -9.66 -17.08 -24.22
N ALA A 522 -8.71 -17.45 -23.34
CA ALA A 522 -8.36 -18.87 -23.18
C ALA A 522 -9.42 -19.63 -22.35
N GLN A 523 -10.11 -18.94 -21.45
CA GLN A 523 -11.18 -19.52 -20.66
C GLN A 523 -12.50 -19.57 -21.46
N GLU A 524 -12.78 -18.58 -22.29
CA GLU A 524 -13.87 -18.60 -23.27
C GLU A 524 -13.64 -19.69 -24.34
N ALA A 525 -12.40 -19.84 -24.85
CA ALA A 525 -12.06 -20.89 -25.80
C ALA A 525 -12.13 -22.31 -25.18
N ASN A 526 -11.86 -22.48 -23.87
CA ASN A 526 -12.06 -23.75 -23.18
C ASN A 526 -13.54 -24.02 -22.88
N LEU A 527 -14.34 -22.99 -22.55
CA LEU A 527 -15.79 -23.14 -22.40
C LEU A 527 -16.46 -23.49 -23.74
N ASP A 528 -16.04 -22.84 -24.84
CA ASP A 528 -16.53 -23.17 -26.20
C ASP A 528 -16.07 -24.58 -26.66
N SER A 529 -14.98 -25.12 -26.10
CA SER A 529 -14.53 -26.49 -26.37
C SER A 529 -15.17 -27.55 -25.47
N GLU A 530 -15.67 -27.15 -24.29
CA GLU A 530 -16.45 -28.03 -23.40
C GLU A 530 -17.94 -28.09 -23.76
N ASP A 531 -18.47 -27.08 -24.46
CA ASP A 531 -19.84 -27.03 -24.98
C ASP A 531 -20.03 -27.68 -26.36
N LEU A 532 -18.98 -28.25 -26.96
CA LEU A 532 -19.17 -29.16 -28.08
C LEU A 532 -19.88 -30.41 -27.57
N PRO A 533 -21.13 -30.70 -28.01
CA PRO A 533 -21.81 -31.90 -27.57
C PRO A 533 -20.93 -33.09 -27.94
N PHE A 534 -20.62 -33.93 -26.97
CA PHE A 534 -20.09 -35.27 -27.21
C PHE A 534 -21.02 -35.91 -28.24
N LEU A 535 -20.56 -35.99 -29.50
CA LEU A 535 -21.18 -36.84 -30.47
C LEU A 535 -21.11 -38.27 -29.88
N ASP A 536 -22.26 -38.74 -29.43
CA ASP A 536 -22.43 -40.07 -28.89
C ASP A 536 -21.79 -41.06 -29.85
N ALA A 537 -20.80 -41.82 -29.39
CA ALA A 537 -20.15 -42.89 -30.12
C ALA A 537 -21.15 -43.97 -30.54
N ASP A 538 -22.37 -43.95 -30.05
CA ASP A 538 -23.45 -44.88 -30.34
C ASP A 538 -24.13 -44.66 -31.70
N VAL A 539 -23.82 -43.58 -32.42
CA VAL A 539 -24.42 -43.29 -33.76
C VAL A 539 -23.63 -43.96 -34.92
N LEU A 540 -22.43 -44.49 -34.65
CA LEU A 540 -21.60 -45.15 -35.69
C LEU A 540 -21.83 -46.67 -35.81
N GLU A 541 -22.70 -47.30 -35.00
CA GLU A 541 -23.03 -48.74 -35.10
C GLU A 541 -24.34 -49.06 -35.82
N SER A 542 -25.06 -48.09 -36.38
CA SER A 542 -26.33 -48.35 -37.08
C SER A 542 -26.31 -48.00 -38.59
N VAL A 543 -25.22 -48.38 -39.30
CA VAL A 543 -25.29 -48.42 -40.78
C VAL A 543 -25.37 -49.91 -41.20
N PRO A 544 -26.51 -50.38 -41.76
CA PRO A 544 -26.62 -51.76 -42.25
C PRO A 544 -25.71 -51.95 -43.47
N SER A 545 -24.89 -52.98 -43.41
CA SER A 545 -24.08 -53.49 -44.52
C SER A 545 -24.97 -54.23 -45.52
N GLU A 546 -25.67 -53.51 -46.38
CA GLU A 546 -26.26 -54.12 -47.60
C GLU A 546 -26.02 -53.18 -48.78
N ASP A 547 -25.49 -53.81 -49.86
CA ASP A 547 -25.24 -53.29 -51.22
C ASP A 547 -23.80 -52.91 -51.62
N LEU A 548 -22.97 -53.95 -51.61
CA LEU A 548 -21.85 -54.07 -52.57
C LEU A 548 -21.98 -55.40 -53.32
N ARG A 549 -22.95 -55.43 -54.28
CA ARG A 549 -22.96 -56.35 -55.45
C ARG A 549 -23.92 -55.76 -56.50
N ASN A 550 -23.38 -54.95 -57.38
CA ASN A 550 -23.55 -55.06 -58.87
C ASN A 550 -22.74 -53.99 -59.53
#